data_b5adf6a79f9ba8b5bea2eca8f35bdcf6
#
_entry.id   b5adf6a79f9ba8b5bea2eca8f35bdcf6
#
_cell.length_a   1.000
_cell.length_b   1.000
_cell.length_c   1.000
_cell.angle_alpha   90.00
_cell.angle_beta   90.00
_cell.angle_gamma   90.00
#
_symmetry.space_group_name_H-M   'P 1'
#
loop_
_entity.id
_entity.type
_entity.pdbx_description
1 polymer ?
#
loop_
_entity_poly.entity_id
_entity_poly.type
_entity_poly.pdbx_seq_one_letter_code
_entity_poly.pdbx_strand_id
1 'polypeptide(L)'
;VPELIPGTPAFIDIAMRIASEMSRMTAGDIASAFRCSDAIGELNRRRFNVFGTDEAEVMPAIMAYYGQTYKHLRADTLSMDELEWADGHLWISSCLFGLLRPSDGIPQYRMESGLRLKATEGRRITDFWRPILTEMLIDSVKADDGVLVYLDTEEFRSLFDWKRVLSEIRVIEPGFHVMKNGRLVTPSVWAKTCRGAMARFLIQENASRGFPCEAD
;
A
#
# COMPACT_ATOMS: atom_id res chain seq x y z
N VAL A 1 8.55 -14.92 -14.80
CA VAL A 1 7.83 -13.91 -14.00
C VAL A 1 7.15 -12.98 -14.99
N PRO A 2 5.84 -12.75 -14.88
CA PRO A 2 5.13 -11.79 -15.73
C PRO A 2 5.79 -10.41 -15.60
N GLU A 3 6.03 -9.76 -16.71
CA GLU A 3 6.74 -8.47 -16.74
C GLU A 3 5.72 -7.32 -16.77
N LEU A 4 5.28 -6.88 -15.58
CA LEU A 4 4.55 -5.63 -15.45
C LEU A 4 5.48 -4.46 -15.74
N ILE A 5 5.11 -3.61 -16.69
CA ILE A 5 5.86 -2.37 -16.96
C ILE A 5 5.53 -1.37 -15.84
N PRO A 6 6.56 -0.86 -15.13
CA PRO A 6 6.32 0.10 -14.05
C PRO A 6 5.68 1.39 -14.57
N GLY A 7 4.51 1.72 -14.01
CA GLY A 7 3.79 2.97 -14.25
C GLY A 7 4.31 4.12 -13.37
N THR A 8 3.68 5.28 -13.48
CA THR A 8 4.00 6.46 -12.65
C THR A 8 2.97 6.60 -11.53
N PRO A 9 3.38 6.58 -10.24
CA PRO A 9 2.47 6.77 -9.12
C PRO A 9 1.70 8.10 -9.18
N ALA A 10 0.42 8.08 -8.83
CA ALA A 10 -0.46 9.25 -8.93
C ALA A 10 0.06 10.48 -8.13
N PHE A 11 0.74 10.23 -7.02
CA PHE A 11 1.28 11.29 -6.15
C PHE A 11 2.80 11.35 -6.13
N ILE A 12 3.45 11.05 -7.25
CA ILE A 12 4.92 11.03 -7.37
C ILE A 12 5.55 12.36 -6.92
N ASP A 13 4.95 13.50 -7.25
CA ASP A 13 5.47 14.83 -6.87
C ASP A 13 5.49 15.03 -5.35
N ILE A 14 4.48 14.51 -4.65
CA ILE A 14 4.43 14.55 -3.19
C ILE A 14 5.49 13.61 -2.61
N ALA A 15 5.61 12.40 -3.15
CA ALA A 15 6.61 11.44 -2.73
C ALA A 15 8.04 11.98 -2.91
N MET A 16 8.31 12.65 -4.04
CA MET A 16 9.60 13.30 -4.30
C MET A 16 9.93 14.39 -3.28
N ARG A 17 8.96 15.24 -2.90
CA ARG A 17 9.16 16.26 -1.85
C ARG A 17 9.47 15.64 -0.49
N ILE A 18 8.73 14.59 -0.12
CA ILE A 18 8.96 13.84 1.13
C ILE A 18 10.35 13.17 1.09
N ALA A 19 10.68 12.47 0.02
CA ALA A 19 11.97 11.80 -0.14
C ALA A 19 13.15 12.78 -0.11
N SER A 20 13.01 13.95 -0.74
CA SER A 20 14.01 15.02 -0.70
C SER A 20 14.24 15.57 0.71
N GLU A 21 13.23 15.63 1.57
CA GLU A 21 13.43 15.98 2.98
C GLU A 21 14.12 14.85 3.75
N MET A 22 13.70 13.60 3.52
CA MET A 22 14.29 12.42 4.15
C MET A 22 15.77 12.22 3.77
N SER A 23 16.16 12.54 2.55
CA SER A 23 17.56 12.43 2.09
C SER A 23 18.53 13.36 2.84
N ARG A 24 18.01 14.45 3.43
CA ARG A 24 18.81 15.41 4.23
C ARG A 24 18.97 14.97 5.69
N MET A 25 18.26 13.96 6.13
CA MET A 25 18.37 13.42 7.48
C MET A 25 19.62 12.55 7.62
N THR A 26 20.23 12.56 8.78
CA THR A 26 21.32 11.63 9.08
C THR A 26 20.79 10.20 9.28
N ALA A 27 21.65 9.19 9.13
CA ALA A 27 21.27 7.81 9.42
C ALA A 27 20.74 7.62 10.84
N GLY A 28 21.32 8.33 11.82
CA GLY A 28 20.88 8.32 13.21
C GLY A 28 19.50 8.94 13.41
N ASP A 29 19.20 10.05 12.72
CA ASP A 29 17.87 10.66 12.76
C ASP A 29 16.80 9.73 12.17
N ILE A 30 17.11 9.09 11.04
CA ILE A 30 16.23 8.10 10.41
C ILE A 30 16.03 6.89 11.33
N ALA A 31 17.11 6.35 11.92
CA ALA A 31 17.03 5.22 12.84
C ALA A 31 16.15 5.54 14.06
N SER A 32 16.31 6.73 14.62
CA SER A 32 15.48 7.23 15.74
C SER A 32 14.02 7.39 15.33
N ALA A 33 13.76 8.06 14.20
CA ALA A 33 12.41 8.32 13.69
C ALA A 33 11.66 7.02 13.35
N PHE A 34 12.37 6.02 12.80
CA PHE A 34 11.79 4.71 12.43
C PHE A 34 11.87 3.67 13.55
N ARG A 35 12.43 4.02 14.71
CA ARG A 35 12.65 3.11 15.84
C ARG A 35 13.30 1.79 15.39
N CYS A 36 14.37 1.91 14.60
CA CYS A 36 15.09 0.79 14.02
C CYS A 36 16.58 0.86 14.34
N SER A 37 17.34 -0.17 13.92
CA SER A 37 18.80 -0.16 14.10
C SER A 37 19.49 0.86 13.19
N ASP A 38 20.70 1.29 13.57
CA ASP A 38 21.52 2.22 12.77
C ASP A 38 21.80 1.66 11.37
N ALA A 39 21.97 0.36 11.22
CA ALA A 39 22.15 -0.29 9.92
C ALA A 39 20.92 -0.11 9.02
N ILE A 40 19.72 -0.19 9.57
CA ILE A 40 18.46 0.07 8.84
C ILE A 40 18.33 1.56 8.53
N GLY A 41 18.72 2.43 9.47
CA GLY A 41 18.76 3.88 9.25
C GLY A 41 19.68 4.26 8.10
N GLU A 42 20.89 3.72 8.06
CA GLU A 42 21.85 3.95 6.99
C GLU A 42 21.37 3.40 5.63
N LEU A 43 20.78 2.21 5.61
CA LEU A 43 20.20 1.65 4.40
C LEU A 43 19.11 2.57 3.82
N ASN A 44 18.22 3.09 4.67
CA ASN A 44 17.15 3.97 4.21
C ASN A 44 17.68 5.35 3.79
N ARG A 45 18.70 5.88 4.47
CA ARG A 45 19.37 7.10 4.03
C ARG A 45 19.92 6.97 2.60
N ARG A 46 20.57 5.85 2.28
CA ARG A 46 21.05 5.56 0.91
C ARG A 46 19.91 5.50 -0.09
N ARG A 47 18.82 4.81 0.25
CA ARG A 47 17.63 4.71 -0.60
C ARG A 47 17.01 6.07 -0.90
N PHE A 48 16.88 6.95 0.12
CA PHE A 48 16.36 8.30 -0.09
C PHE A 48 17.34 9.21 -0.85
N ASN A 49 18.66 8.99 -0.77
CA ASN A 49 19.64 9.77 -1.53
C ASN A 49 19.54 9.53 -3.04
N VAL A 50 19.22 8.31 -3.46
CA VAL A 50 19.07 7.97 -4.89
C VAL A 50 17.63 8.05 -5.38
N PHE A 51 16.68 8.43 -4.50
CA PHE A 51 15.28 8.48 -4.85
C PHE A 51 15.00 9.46 -5.99
N GLY A 52 14.37 8.97 -7.06
CA GLY A 52 14.05 9.77 -8.26
C GLY A 52 15.24 9.99 -9.20
N THR A 53 16.36 9.28 -9.01
CA THR A 53 17.49 9.26 -9.95
C THR A 53 17.53 7.93 -10.71
N ASP A 54 18.32 7.87 -11.76
CA ASP A 54 18.54 6.64 -12.56
C ASP A 54 19.25 5.52 -11.78
N GLU A 55 19.80 5.84 -10.60
CA GLU A 55 20.42 4.85 -9.71
C GLU A 55 19.38 4.11 -8.85
N ALA A 56 18.15 4.61 -8.76
CA ALA A 56 17.07 3.97 -8.01
C ALA A 56 16.53 2.79 -8.82
N GLU A 57 16.69 1.58 -8.28
CA GLU A 57 16.03 0.40 -8.84
C GLU A 57 14.53 0.51 -8.60
N VAL A 58 13.76 0.67 -9.68
CA VAL A 58 12.30 0.82 -9.66
C VAL A 58 11.64 -0.48 -10.11
N MET A 59 10.63 -0.93 -9.38
CA MET A 59 9.84 -2.11 -9.72
C MET A 59 8.35 -1.85 -9.42
N PRO A 60 7.43 -2.63 -10.02
CA PRO A 60 6.00 -2.54 -9.71
C PRO A 60 5.73 -2.65 -8.21
N ALA A 61 4.84 -1.82 -7.68
CA ALA A 61 4.56 -1.74 -6.25
C ALA A 61 4.17 -3.09 -5.64
N ILE A 62 3.37 -3.88 -6.35
CA ILE A 62 2.96 -5.22 -5.89
C ILE A 62 4.15 -6.18 -5.70
N MET A 63 5.27 -5.95 -6.41
CA MET A 63 6.52 -6.73 -6.31
C MET A 63 7.51 -6.08 -5.34
N ALA A 64 7.43 -4.75 -5.13
CA ALA A 64 8.37 -4.00 -4.31
C ALA A 64 8.19 -4.22 -2.81
N TYR A 65 6.94 -4.43 -2.38
CA TYR A 65 6.65 -4.63 -0.97
C TYR A 65 6.94 -6.07 -0.52
N TYR A 66 7.55 -6.16 0.65
CA TYR A 66 7.95 -7.43 1.23
C TYR A 66 7.46 -7.54 2.68
N GLY A 67 6.67 -8.53 2.97
CA GLY A 67 6.14 -8.77 4.31
C GLY A 67 5.17 -9.95 4.28
N GLN A 68 4.59 -10.32 5.43
CA GLN A 68 3.74 -11.51 5.52
C GLN A 68 2.54 -11.45 4.57
N THR A 69 1.93 -10.28 4.39
CA THR A 69 0.83 -10.08 3.45
C THR A 69 1.28 -10.36 2.01
N TYR A 70 2.36 -9.74 1.56
CA TYR A 70 2.86 -9.89 0.19
C TYR A 70 3.44 -11.27 -0.10
N LYS A 71 4.09 -11.91 0.90
CA LYS A 71 4.54 -13.31 0.79
C LYS A 71 3.40 -14.29 0.52
N HIS A 72 2.18 -13.99 0.97
CA HIS A 72 1.02 -14.86 0.79
C HIS A 72 0.11 -14.38 -0.35
N LEU A 73 0.25 -13.14 -0.79
CA LEU A 73 -0.28 -12.66 -2.06
C LEU A 73 0.42 -13.37 -3.24
N ARG A 74 1.76 -13.59 -3.15
CA ARG A 74 2.56 -14.28 -4.16
C ARG A 74 2.36 -13.69 -5.56
N ALA A 75 2.51 -12.39 -5.67
CA ALA A 75 2.28 -11.65 -6.90
C ALA A 75 3.15 -12.16 -8.07
N ASP A 76 4.36 -12.66 -7.77
CA ASP A 76 5.30 -13.28 -8.69
C ASP A 76 4.76 -14.54 -9.39
N THR A 77 3.65 -15.10 -8.92
CA THR A 77 3.01 -16.29 -9.47
C THR A 77 1.61 -16.03 -10.05
N LEU A 78 1.19 -14.77 -10.13
CA LEU A 78 -0.04 -14.37 -10.80
C LEU A 78 0.18 -14.34 -12.32
N SER A 79 -0.86 -14.65 -13.10
CA SER A 79 -0.86 -14.46 -14.56
C SER A 79 -0.91 -12.98 -14.94
N MET A 80 -0.69 -12.66 -16.21
CA MET A 80 -0.85 -11.28 -16.69
C MET A 80 -2.28 -10.78 -16.53
N ASP A 81 -3.27 -11.61 -16.89
CA ASP A 81 -4.70 -11.26 -16.74
C ASP A 81 -5.06 -10.98 -15.27
N GLU A 82 -4.52 -11.78 -14.33
CA GLU A 82 -4.70 -11.57 -12.89
C GLU A 82 -4.04 -10.27 -12.41
N LEU A 83 -2.87 -9.94 -12.95
CA LEU A 83 -2.16 -8.69 -12.61
C LEU A 83 -2.84 -7.47 -13.23
N GLU A 84 -3.35 -7.55 -14.44
CA GLU A 84 -4.13 -6.50 -15.09
C GLU A 84 -5.44 -6.24 -14.33
N TRP A 85 -6.15 -7.31 -13.95
CA TRP A 85 -7.32 -7.17 -13.10
C TRP A 85 -6.97 -6.51 -11.76
N ALA A 86 -5.90 -6.96 -11.13
CA ALA A 86 -5.43 -6.37 -9.86
C ALA A 86 -5.09 -4.89 -10.02
N ASP A 87 -4.49 -4.49 -11.13
CA ASP A 87 -4.12 -3.10 -11.38
C ASP A 87 -5.35 -2.18 -11.46
N GLY A 88 -6.46 -2.69 -11.98
CA GLY A 88 -7.75 -1.97 -11.99
C GLY A 88 -8.44 -1.87 -10.62
N HIS A 89 -8.28 -2.88 -9.75
CA HIS A 89 -9.15 -3.07 -8.58
C HIS A 89 -8.43 -3.06 -7.22
N LEU A 90 -7.11 -3.25 -7.18
CA LEU A 90 -6.35 -3.24 -5.94
C LEU A 90 -5.70 -1.89 -5.69
N TRP A 91 -5.84 -1.38 -4.46
CA TRP A 91 -5.06 -0.28 -3.95
C TRP A 91 -4.08 -0.75 -2.87
N ILE A 92 -2.86 -0.24 -2.92
CA ILE A 92 -1.81 -0.49 -1.94
C ILE A 92 -1.56 0.79 -1.17
N SER A 93 -1.80 0.76 0.15
CA SER A 93 -1.61 1.91 1.03
C SER A 93 -0.13 2.18 1.31
N SER A 94 0.28 3.43 1.21
CA SER A 94 1.66 3.88 1.38
C SER A 94 1.74 5.20 2.12
N CYS A 95 2.60 5.28 3.13
CA CYS A 95 2.90 6.55 3.81
C CYS A 95 3.68 7.53 2.92
N LEU A 96 4.44 7.04 1.95
CA LEU A 96 5.23 7.87 1.04
C LEU A 96 4.44 8.29 -0.20
N PHE A 97 3.72 7.37 -0.81
CA PHE A 97 3.03 7.56 -2.09
C PHE A 97 1.51 7.73 -1.97
N GLY A 98 0.95 7.62 -0.77
CA GLY A 98 -0.50 7.62 -0.58
C GLY A 98 -1.17 6.30 -0.97
N LEU A 99 -1.82 6.26 -2.11
CA LEU A 99 -2.37 5.04 -2.72
C LEU A 99 -1.60 4.71 -4.01
N LEU A 100 -1.28 3.44 -4.18
CA LEU A 100 -0.56 2.91 -5.33
C LEU A 100 -1.40 1.84 -6.02
N ARG A 101 -1.32 1.81 -7.35
CA ARG A 101 -1.74 0.66 -8.14
C ARG A 101 -0.64 -0.42 -8.13
N PRO A 102 -0.98 -1.69 -8.36
CA PRO A 102 -0.01 -2.78 -8.49
C PRO A 102 1.16 -2.51 -9.44
N SER A 103 0.89 -1.87 -10.60
CA SER A 103 1.89 -1.54 -11.62
C SER A 103 2.70 -0.28 -11.31
N ASP A 104 2.31 0.55 -10.35
CA ASP A 104 3.04 1.78 -10.04
C ASP A 104 4.51 1.49 -9.71
N GLY A 105 5.42 2.15 -10.44
CA GLY A 105 6.87 1.99 -10.29
C GLY A 105 7.39 2.70 -9.06
N ILE A 106 7.91 1.93 -8.11
CA ILE A 106 8.48 2.48 -6.87
C ILE A 106 9.84 1.88 -6.55
N PRO A 107 10.77 2.67 -6.00
CA PRO A 107 11.98 2.12 -5.42
C PRO A 107 11.68 1.51 -4.05
N GLN A 108 12.59 0.69 -3.54
CA GLN A 108 12.49 0.19 -2.18
C GLN A 108 12.72 1.32 -1.17
N TYR A 109 11.87 1.39 -0.16
CA TYR A 109 11.96 2.35 0.95
C TYR A 109 11.33 1.78 2.22
N ARG A 110 11.55 2.46 3.34
CA ARG A 110 10.78 2.30 4.58
C ARG A 110 10.34 3.68 5.05
N MET A 111 9.09 3.79 5.47
CA MET A 111 8.49 5.01 6.01
C MET A 111 7.56 4.66 7.15
N GLU A 112 7.56 5.47 8.20
CA GLU A 112 6.69 5.30 9.37
C GLU A 112 5.53 6.29 9.33
N SER A 113 4.34 5.83 9.70
CA SER A 113 3.09 6.59 9.63
C SER A 113 3.03 7.83 10.54
N GLY A 114 3.82 7.82 11.62
CA GLY A 114 3.82 8.87 12.64
C GLY A 114 4.71 10.07 12.35
N LEU A 115 5.47 10.06 11.26
CA LEU A 115 6.41 11.13 10.93
C LEU A 115 5.70 12.47 10.67
N ARG A 116 6.40 13.56 11.04
CA ARG A 116 6.03 14.94 10.74
C ARG A 116 7.16 15.59 9.98
N LEU A 117 6.88 16.05 8.77
CA LEU A 117 7.85 16.62 7.85
C LEU A 117 7.39 18.01 7.40
N LYS A 118 8.31 18.84 6.95
CA LYS A 118 7.95 20.13 6.31
C LYS A 118 7.17 19.87 5.01
N ALA A 119 7.55 18.82 4.27
CA ALA A 119 6.85 18.39 3.08
C ALA A 119 5.37 18.01 3.34
N THR A 120 5.01 17.66 4.58
CA THR A 120 3.65 17.40 5.04
C THR A 120 3.08 18.56 5.88
N GLU A 121 3.59 19.78 5.69
CA GLU A 121 3.16 21.00 6.41
C GLU A 121 3.24 20.86 7.95
N GLY A 122 4.18 20.07 8.46
CA GLY A 122 4.33 19.76 9.88
C GLY A 122 3.24 18.84 10.46
N ARG A 123 2.31 18.38 9.65
CA ARG A 123 1.28 17.39 10.04
C ARG A 123 1.89 15.99 10.06
N ARG A 124 1.28 15.06 10.79
CA ARG A 124 1.60 13.64 10.62
C ARG A 124 1.32 13.23 9.17
N ILE A 125 2.13 12.34 8.64
CA ILE A 125 1.95 11.81 7.27
C ILE A 125 0.51 11.32 7.05
N THR A 126 -0.06 10.59 8.01
CA THR A 126 -1.44 10.11 7.91
C THR A 126 -2.47 11.24 7.91
N ASP A 127 -2.27 12.29 8.71
CA ASP A 127 -3.19 13.45 8.75
C ASP A 127 -3.08 14.30 7.48
N PHE A 128 -1.90 14.35 6.88
CA PHE A 128 -1.67 15.02 5.59
C PHE A 128 -2.39 14.29 4.45
N TRP A 129 -2.25 12.96 4.38
CA TRP A 129 -2.86 12.15 3.33
C TRP A 129 -4.38 12.03 3.46
N ARG A 130 -4.91 12.04 4.68
CA ARG A 130 -6.32 11.73 4.95
C ARG A 130 -7.33 12.43 4.04
N PRO A 131 -7.34 13.75 3.87
CA PRO A 131 -8.31 14.41 2.99
C PRO A 131 -8.14 14.01 1.52
N ILE A 132 -6.90 13.83 1.07
CA ILE A 132 -6.57 13.51 -0.33
C ILE A 132 -7.01 12.09 -0.66
N LEU A 133 -6.61 11.12 0.16
CA LEU A 133 -6.84 9.71 -0.10
C LEU A 133 -8.29 9.29 0.16
N THR A 134 -9.00 9.97 1.05
CA THR A 134 -10.43 9.70 1.30
C THR A 134 -11.25 9.95 0.04
N GLU A 135 -11.05 11.10 -0.63
CA GLU A 135 -11.74 11.42 -1.89
C GLU A 135 -11.38 10.40 -2.97
N MET A 136 -10.08 10.19 -3.20
CA MET A 136 -9.61 9.27 -4.23
C MET A 136 -10.17 7.86 -4.05
N LEU A 137 -10.19 7.35 -2.81
CA LEU A 137 -10.73 6.02 -2.51
C LEU A 137 -12.23 5.95 -2.81
N ILE A 138 -13.01 6.91 -2.31
CA ILE A 138 -14.47 6.96 -2.53
C ILE A 138 -14.79 7.04 -4.02
N ASP A 139 -14.14 7.94 -4.74
CA ASP A 139 -14.39 8.12 -6.17
C ASP A 139 -14.02 6.86 -6.96
N SER A 140 -12.86 6.25 -6.64
CA SER A 140 -12.43 5.00 -7.29
C SER A 140 -13.42 3.86 -7.07
N VAL A 141 -13.90 3.67 -5.83
CA VAL A 141 -14.84 2.59 -5.49
C VAL A 141 -16.22 2.84 -6.11
N LYS A 142 -16.68 4.10 -6.16
CA LYS A 142 -17.96 4.45 -6.82
C LYS A 142 -17.91 4.29 -8.34
N ALA A 143 -16.73 4.49 -8.94
CA ALA A 143 -16.54 4.29 -10.38
C ALA A 143 -16.50 2.81 -10.78
N ASP A 144 -16.32 1.91 -9.83
CA ASP A 144 -16.39 0.47 -9.98
C ASP A 144 -17.78 -0.03 -9.50
N ASP A 145 -17.82 -1.02 -8.63
CA ASP A 145 -19.04 -1.68 -8.13
C ASP A 145 -19.61 -1.08 -6.82
N GLY A 146 -18.97 -0.08 -6.26
CA GLY A 146 -19.35 0.57 -5.00
C GLY A 146 -19.00 -0.22 -3.74
N VAL A 147 -18.19 -1.27 -3.84
CA VAL A 147 -17.81 -2.16 -2.72
C VAL A 147 -16.31 -2.14 -2.48
N LEU A 148 -15.92 -1.77 -1.26
CA LEU A 148 -14.54 -1.86 -0.80
C LEU A 148 -14.35 -3.08 0.09
N VAL A 149 -13.44 -3.99 -0.27
CA VAL A 149 -12.94 -5.03 0.65
C VAL A 149 -11.68 -4.51 1.34
N TYR A 150 -11.80 -4.14 2.63
CA TYR A 150 -10.70 -3.57 3.40
C TYR A 150 -9.84 -4.68 4.02
N LEU A 151 -8.62 -4.83 3.51
CA LEU A 151 -7.66 -5.86 3.95
C LEU A 151 -6.43 -5.28 4.64
N ASP A 152 -6.36 -3.97 4.84
CA ASP A 152 -5.20 -3.33 5.43
C ASP A 152 -5.21 -3.39 6.97
N THR A 153 -4.15 -2.90 7.59
CA THR A 153 -4.00 -2.88 9.04
C THR A 153 -4.63 -1.63 9.64
N GLU A 154 -4.90 -1.66 10.95
CA GLU A 154 -5.43 -0.50 11.70
C GLU A 154 -4.50 0.73 11.60
N GLU A 155 -3.19 0.52 11.42
CA GLU A 155 -2.23 1.60 11.21
C GLU A 155 -2.58 2.44 9.97
N PHE A 156 -2.83 1.78 8.84
CA PHE A 156 -3.18 2.43 7.58
C PHE A 156 -4.62 2.95 7.53
N ARG A 157 -5.47 2.48 8.44
CA ARG A 157 -6.83 3.00 8.59
C ARG A 157 -6.85 4.52 8.83
N SER A 158 -5.83 5.05 9.51
CA SER A 158 -5.67 6.48 9.78
C SER A 158 -5.41 7.35 8.55
N LEU A 159 -5.09 6.74 7.40
CA LEU A 159 -4.97 7.44 6.11
C LEU A 159 -6.32 7.93 5.54
N PHE A 160 -7.44 7.50 6.10
CA PHE A 160 -8.78 7.79 5.58
C PHE A 160 -9.69 8.38 6.66
N ASP A 161 -10.65 9.20 6.26
CA ASP A 161 -11.81 9.58 7.08
C ASP A 161 -12.87 8.48 6.98
N TRP A 162 -12.80 7.52 7.91
CA TRP A 162 -13.70 6.36 7.90
C TRP A 162 -15.16 6.71 8.12
N LYS A 163 -15.46 7.80 8.82
CA LYS A 163 -16.85 8.23 8.97
C LYS A 163 -17.44 8.58 7.59
N ARG A 164 -16.65 9.26 6.78
CA ARG A 164 -17.05 9.63 5.44
C ARG A 164 -17.03 8.42 4.50
N VAL A 165 -15.99 7.60 4.51
CA VAL A 165 -15.92 6.36 3.69
C VAL A 165 -17.16 5.50 3.91
N LEU A 166 -17.50 5.20 5.17
CA LEU A 166 -18.66 4.36 5.54
C LEU A 166 -20.03 4.99 5.20
N SER A 167 -20.09 6.32 5.02
CA SER A 167 -21.33 6.99 4.59
C SER A 167 -21.52 7.01 3.07
N GLU A 168 -20.46 6.77 2.29
CA GLU A 168 -20.43 6.97 0.84
C GLU A 168 -20.37 5.67 0.04
N ILE A 169 -19.74 4.63 0.60
CA ILE A 169 -19.51 3.35 -0.07
C ILE A 169 -19.75 2.16 0.87
N ARG A 170 -20.02 1.00 0.28
CA ARG A 170 -20.15 -0.25 1.04
C ARG A 170 -18.76 -0.79 1.38
N VAL A 171 -18.48 -1.01 2.67
CA VAL A 171 -17.23 -1.60 3.13
C VAL A 171 -17.44 -3.00 3.69
N ILE A 172 -16.64 -3.95 3.23
CA ILE A 172 -16.55 -5.32 3.77
C ILE A 172 -15.18 -5.45 4.45
N GLU A 173 -15.17 -5.77 5.73
CA GLU A 173 -13.95 -5.94 6.53
C GLU A 173 -13.88 -7.38 7.05
N PRO A 174 -13.13 -8.28 6.37
CA PRO A 174 -12.99 -9.67 6.79
C PRO A 174 -12.23 -9.78 8.12
N GLY A 175 -12.81 -10.48 9.08
CA GLY A 175 -12.16 -10.80 10.35
C GLY A 175 -11.42 -12.15 10.28
N PHE A 176 -10.15 -12.16 10.67
CA PHE A 176 -9.31 -13.38 10.67
C PHE A 176 -9.00 -13.81 12.10
N HIS A 177 -9.66 -14.86 12.56
CA HIS A 177 -9.57 -15.33 13.93
C HIS A 177 -9.12 -16.78 14.01
N VAL A 178 -8.43 -17.14 15.09
CA VAL A 178 -8.14 -18.52 15.45
C VAL A 178 -8.70 -18.82 16.83
N MET A 179 -9.12 -20.06 17.04
CA MET A 179 -9.54 -20.51 18.37
C MET A 179 -8.31 -20.87 19.21
N LYS A 180 -8.12 -20.20 20.33
CA LYS A 180 -7.06 -20.51 21.28
C LYS A 180 -7.64 -20.58 22.69
N ASN A 181 -7.53 -21.73 23.35
CA ASN A 181 -8.07 -21.96 24.72
C ASN A 181 -9.56 -21.56 24.83
N GLY A 182 -10.38 -21.93 23.85
CA GLY A 182 -11.82 -21.64 23.84
C GLY A 182 -12.19 -20.17 23.54
N ARG A 183 -11.24 -19.33 23.15
CA ARG A 183 -11.48 -17.92 22.80
C ARG A 183 -10.99 -17.60 21.40
N LEU A 184 -11.74 -16.75 20.68
CA LEU A 184 -11.30 -16.20 19.41
C LEU A 184 -10.20 -15.15 19.66
N VAL A 185 -9.06 -15.33 19.01
CA VAL A 185 -7.94 -14.36 19.03
C VAL A 185 -7.48 -14.07 17.61
N THR A 186 -6.88 -12.90 17.41
CA THR A 186 -6.33 -12.48 16.13
C THR A 186 -4.82 -12.29 16.24
N PRO A 187 -4.00 -13.35 16.08
CA PRO A 187 -2.56 -13.19 16.07
C PRO A 187 -2.11 -12.34 14.88
N SER A 188 -1.30 -11.31 15.14
CA SER A 188 -0.92 -10.30 14.13
C SER A 188 -0.29 -10.91 12.86
N VAL A 189 0.63 -11.86 13.02
CA VAL A 189 1.29 -12.52 11.88
C VAL A 189 0.29 -13.33 11.06
N TRP A 190 -0.61 -14.05 11.75
CA TRP A 190 -1.64 -14.86 11.11
C TRP A 190 -2.63 -14.00 10.31
N ALA A 191 -3.09 -12.90 10.89
CA ALA A 191 -3.98 -11.97 10.20
C ALA A 191 -3.34 -11.39 8.93
N LYS A 192 -2.04 -11.05 8.97
CA LYS A 192 -1.30 -10.59 7.78
C LYS A 192 -1.22 -11.67 6.69
N THR A 193 -0.96 -12.93 7.09
CA THR A 193 -0.99 -14.09 6.20
C THR A 193 -2.34 -14.22 5.51
N CYS A 194 -3.42 -14.21 6.29
CA CYS A 194 -4.78 -14.36 5.77
C CYS A 194 -5.19 -13.21 4.83
N ARG A 195 -4.78 -11.97 5.13
CA ARG A 195 -5.03 -10.81 4.25
C ARG A 195 -4.39 -11.00 2.87
N GLY A 196 -3.13 -11.43 2.83
CA GLY A 196 -2.45 -11.70 1.55
C GLY A 196 -3.11 -12.84 0.77
N ALA A 197 -3.46 -13.94 1.43
CA ALA A 197 -4.17 -15.05 0.82
C ALA A 197 -5.58 -14.65 0.33
N MET A 198 -6.30 -13.81 1.07
CA MET A 198 -7.62 -13.28 0.66
C MET A 198 -7.49 -12.36 -0.54
N ALA A 199 -6.51 -11.44 -0.56
CA ALA A 199 -6.27 -10.59 -1.72
C ALA A 199 -5.98 -11.42 -2.97
N ARG A 200 -5.10 -12.44 -2.85
CA ARG A 200 -4.84 -13.38 -3.94
C ARG A 200 -6.11 -14.09 -4.42
N PHE A 201 -6.89 -14.63 -3.50
CA PHE A 201 -8.14 -15.32 -3.81
C PHE A 201 -9.11 -14.40 -4.59
N LEU A 202 -9.30 -13.16 -4.12
CA LEU A 202 -10.17 -12.20 -4.79
C LEU A 202 -9.69 -11.86 -6.21
N ILE A 203 -8.38 -11.69 -6.40
CA ILE A 203 -7.80 -11.45 -7.72
C ILE A 203 -8.09 -12.63 -8.65
N GLN A 204 -7.80 -13.85 -8.21
CA GLN A 204 -7.94 -15.05 -9.03
C GLN A 204 -9.38 -15.38 -9.40
N GLU A 205 -10.30 -15.25 -8.43
CA GLU A 205 -11.72 -15.50 -8.65
C GLU A 205 -12.36 -14.50 -9.62
N ASN A 206 -11.95 -13.24 -9.57
CA ASN A 206 -12.57 -12.21 -10.39
C ASN A 206 -11.91 -12.10 -11.78
N ALA A 207 -10.59 -12.22 -11.88
CA ALA A 207 -9.91 -12.26 -13.16
C ALA A 207 -10.40 -13.45 -14.04
N SER A 208 -10.68 -14.62 -13.40
CA SER A 208 -11.18 -15.80 -14.11
C SER A 208 -12.62 -15.65 -14.64
N ARG A 209 -13.43 -14.75 -14.08
CA ARG A 209 -14.82 -14.51 -14.53
C ARG A 209 -14.91 -13.68 -15.80
N GLY A 210 -13.79 -13.13 -16.26
CA GLY A 210 -13.72 -12.20 -17.39
C GLY A 210 -14.35 -10.85 -17.04
N PHE A 211 -13.88 -9.78 -17.68
CA PHE A 211 -14.68 -8.55 -17.72
C PHE A 211 -16.04 -8.92 -18.30
N PRO A 212 -17.18 -8.44 -17.77
CA PRO A 212 -18.44 -8.60 -18.46
C PRO A 212 -18.23 -8.03 -19.85
N CYS A 213 -18.27 -8.92 -20.86
CA CYS A 213 -18.35 -8.49 -22.25
C CYS A 213 -19.56 -7.57 -22.32
N GLU A 214 -19.39 -6.32 -22.75
CA GLU A 214 -20.51 -5.45 -23.04
C GLU A 214 -21.46 -6.29 -23.89
N ALA A 215 -22.62 -6.59 -23.34
CA ALA A 215 -23.68 -7.26 -24.09
C ALA A 215 -24.17 -6.25 -25.13
N ASP A 216 -24.06 -6.64 -26.41
CA ASP A 216 -24.63 -5.95 -27.58
C ASP A 216 -26.12 -5.55 -27.41
#